data_ec147889772e5ac3af9ed20690e9ca6e
#
_entry.id   ec147889772e5ac3af9ed20690e9ca6e
#
_cell.length_a   1.000
_cell.length_b   1.000
_cell.length_c   1.000
_cell.angle_alpha   90.00
_cell.angle_beta   90.00
_cell.angle_gamma   90.00
#
_symmetry.space_group_name_H-M   'P 1'
#
loop_
_entity.id
_entity.type
_entity.pdbx_description
1 polymer ?
#
loop_
_entity_poly.entity_id
_entity_poly.type
_entity_poly.pdbx_seq_one_letter_code
_entity_poly.pdbx_strand_id
1 'polypeptide(L)'
;MKKEIALSVAITFAFLTLGFLMLCYDLVGYGFSFFAILPFLLGYLLGDKLVRKWSLVGIVLTFILFIILLLAGGLEGMVCVLLALPPLLISFAIGAFIRYLFRGWRKKKKAADENLLKSSILPFLLFAFLGIFEKWWRHDPQQYVEVRSEINLPYSTLQVYEAIKSVDTLIAEKPWLMQLDLPVPRKCVLGEEKVGGLRTCYFDGGQIVERITELEPGRVLDMDVIDYQLTGRKWLGFSKAKYLFTELTDGGCRMTRITGYTSVLYPRFY
;
A
#
# COMPACT_ATOMS: atom_id res chain seq x y z
N MET A 1 28.86 -24.25 -6.01
CA MET A 1 28.71 -22.97 -5.29
C MET A 1 28.04 -21.87 -6.15
N LYS A 2 28.65 -21.42 -7.28
CA LYS A 2 28.05 -20.37 -8.14
C LYS A 2 26.65 -20.72 -8.68
N LYS A 3 26.44 -21.95 -9.16
CA LYS A 3 25.13 -22.43 -9.68
C LYS A 3 24.03 -22.42 -8.63
N GLU A 4 24.32 -22.76 -7.36
CA GLU A 4 23.32 -22.76 -6.29
C GLU A 4 22.91 -21.34 -5.87
N ILE A 5 23.86 -20.41 -5.85
CA ILE A 5 23.58 -18.99 -5.57
C ILE A 5 22.70 -18.44 -6.69
N ALA A 6 23.10 -18.64 -7.95
CA ALA A 6 22.34 -18.21 -9.12
C ALA A 6 20.91 -18.76 -9.11
N LEU A 7 20.74 -20.04 -8.77
CA LEU A 7 19.43 -20.67 -8.68
C LEU A 7 18.57 -20.08 -7.55
N SER A 8 19.17 -19.81 -6.38
CA SER A 8 18.44 -19.19 -5.25
C SER A 8 17.98 -17.77 -5.61
N VAL A 9 18.85 -16.97 -6.24
CA VAL A 9 18.54 -15.64 -6.75
C VAL A 9 17.43 -15.68 -7.79
N ALA A 10 17.54 -16.58 -8.78
CA ALA A 10 16.55 -16.74 -9.84
C ALA A 10 15.17 -17.14 -9.30
N ILE A 11 15.11 -18.09 -8.36
CA ILE A 11 13.86 -18.49 -7.70
C ILE A 11 13.26 -17.32 -6.92
N THR A 12 14.06 -16.61 -6.11
CA THR A 12 13.61 -15.45 -5.35
C THR A 12 13.01 -14.40 -6.26
N PHE A 13 13.77 -14.03 -7.31
CA PHE A 13 13.33 -13.01 -8.25
C PHE A 13 12.06 -13.43 -9.01
N ALA A 14 11.99 -14.68 -9.47
CA ALA A 14 10.82 -15.22 -10.15
C ALA A 14 9.57 -15.19 -9.26
N PHE A 15 9.67 -15.62 -7.99
CA PHE A 15 8.54 -15.59 -7.05
C PHE A 15 8.04 -14.18 -6.79
N LEU A 16 8.96 -13.24 -6.54
CA LEU A 16 8.60 -11.84 -6.29
C LEU A 16 7.96 -11.21 -7.53
N THR A 17 8.58 -11.39 -8.70
CA THR A 17 8.07 -10.81 -9.95
C THR A 17 6.73 -11.41 -10.36
N LEU A 18 6.60 -12.74 -10.35
CA LEU A 18 5.35 -13.40 -10.73
C LEU A 18 4.24 -13.11 -9.71
N GLY A 19 4.55 -13.08 -8.40
CA GLY A 19 3.59 -12.70 -7.37
C GLY A 19 3.10 -11.27 -7.55
N PHE A 20 4.01 -10.34 -7.84
CA PHE A 20 3.67 -8.95 -8.11
C PHE A 20 2.88 -8.78 -9.43
N LEU A 21 3.25 -9.49 -10.49
CA LEU A 21 2.48 -9.49 -11.74
C LEU A 21 1.05 -10.00 -11.52
N MET A 22 0.87 -11.09 -10.76
CA MET A 22 -0.47 -11.57 -10.42
C MET A 22 -1.31 -10.53 -9.69
N LEU A 23 -0.68 -9.73 -8.82
CA LEU A 23 -1.31 -8.60 -8.16
C LEU A 23 -1.66 -7.47 -9.15
N CYS A 24 -0.73 -7.10 -10.06
CA CYS A 24 -0.95 -6.07 -11.07
C CYS A 24 -2.07 -6.41 -12.06
N TYR A 25 -2.18 -7.70 -12.45
CA TYR A 25 -3.24 -8.20 -13.33
C TYR A 25 -4.52 -8.56 -12.57
N ASP A 26 -4.60 -8.20 -11.29
CA ASP A 26 -5.77 -8.46 -10.45
C ASP A 26 -6.18 -9.95 -10.37
N LEU A 27 -5.22 -10.86 -10.52
CA LEU A 27 -5.43 -12.30 -10.34
C LEU A 27 -5.47 -12.68 -8.85
N VAL A 28 -4.69 -11.98 -8.03
CA VAL A 28 -4.58 -12.14 -6.57
C VAL A 28 -4.85 -10.78 -5.93
N GLY A 29 -5.54 -10.75 -4.80
CA GLY A 29 -5.81 -9.52 -4.06
C GLY A 29 -4.67 -9.14 -3.11
N TYR A 30 -4.72 -7.90 -2.61
CA TYR A 30 -3.87 -7.42 -1.50
C TYR A 30 -4.32 -8.07 -0.18
N GLY A 31 -4.13 -9.37 -0.06
CA GLY A 31 -4.68 -10.20 1.00
C GLY A 31 -3.64 -11.06 1.71
N PHE A 32 -4.16 -11.97 2.52
CA PHE A 32 -3.34 -12.91 3.29
C PHE A 32 -2.44 -13.78 2.42
N SER A 33 -2.94 -14.19 1.24
CA SER A 33 -2.14 -14.97 0.29
C SER A 33 -0.88 -14.22 -0.15
N PHE A 34 -0.98 -12.93 -0.44
CA PHE A 34 0.15 -12.14 -0.90
C PHE A 34 1.12 -11.78 0.24
N PHE A 35 0.61 -11.32 1.39
CA PHE A 35 1.46 -10.83 2.48
C PHE A 35 2.00 -11.93 3.41
N ALA A 36 1.32 -13.07 3.47
CA ALA A 36 1.74 -14.18 4.34
C ALA A 36 2.13 -15.44 3.58
N ILE A 37 1.26 -15.98 2.71
CA ILE A 37 1.50 -17.29 2.08
C ILE A 37 2.67 -17.23 1.10
N LEU A 38 2.74 -16.23 0.22
CA LEU A 38 3.82 -16.11 -0.76
C LEU A 38 5.20 -16.04 -0.09
N PRO A 39 5.46 -15.11 0.87
CA PRO A 39 6.76 -15.04 1.52
C PRO A 39 7.04 -16.26 2.41
N PHE A 40 6.03 -16.84 3.05
CA PHE A 40 6.18 -18.10 3.80
C PHE A 40 6.66 -19.25 2.90
N LEU A 41 6.03 -19.45 1.76
CA LEU A 41 6.42 -20.50 0.82
C LEU A 41 7.82 -20.26 0.25
N LEU A 42 8.16 -19.01 -0.05
CA LEU A 42 9.50 -18.62 -0.48
C LEU A 42 10.54 -18.90 0.60
N GLY A 43 10.27 -18.51 1.85
CA GLY A 43 11.11 -18.80 3.01
C GLY A 43 11.32 -20.30 3.23
N TYR A 44 10.23 -21.07 3.13
CA TYR A 44 10.31 -22.53 3.23
C TYR A 44 11.15 -23.17 2.11
N LEU A 45 11.02 -22.71 0.87
CA LEU A 45 11.83 -23.19 -0.25
C LEU A 45 13.32 -22.89 -0.08
N LEU A 46 13.63 -21.70 0.42
CA LEU A 46 15.01 -21.20 0.54
C LEU A 46 15.66 -21.51 1.88
N GLY A 47 14.93 -22.04 2.87
CA GLY A 47 15.41 -22.21 4.24
C GLY A 47 16.72 -23.03 4.34
N ASP A 48 16.91 -24.05 3.52
CA ASP A 48 18.18 -24.81 3.47
C ASP A 48 19.34 -24.00 2.88
N LYS A 49 19.06 -23.01 2.05
CA LYS A 49 20.05 -22.17 1.37
C LYS A 49 20.46 -20.97 2.23
N LEU A 50 19.57 -20.51 3.14
CA LEU A 50 19.84 -19.40 4.06
C LEU A 50 21.01 -19.70 5.03
N VAL A 51 21.27 -20.95 5.32
CA VAL A 51 22.41 -21.38 6.16
C VAL A 51 23.76 -21.07 5.48
N ARG A 52 23.78 -20.91 4.16
CA ARG A 52 25.01 -20.61 3.39
C ARG A 52 25.15 -19.10 3.22
N LYS A 53 26.17 -18.49 3.82
CA LYS A 53 26.44 -17.04 3.83
C LYS A 53 26.23 -16.39 2.44
N TRP A 54 26.82 -16.94 1.39
CA TRP A 54 26.72 -16.38 0.03
C TRP A 54 25.33 -16.47 -0.59
N SER A 55 24.58 -17.54 -0.29
CA SER A 55 23.18 -17.66 -0.75
C SER A 55 22.29 -16.66 -0.03
N LEU A 56 22.50 -16.46 1.28
CA LEU A 56 21.79 -15.43 2.05
C LEU A 56 22.03 -14.04 1.48
N VAL A 57 23.28 -13.67 1.23
CA VAL A 57 23.63 -12.37 0.60
C VAL A 57 22.94 -12.21 -0.75
N GLY A 58 22.96 -13.25 -1.60
CA GLY A 58 22.27 -13.20 -2.90
C GLY A 58 20.77 -12.97 -2.78
N ILE A 59 20.10 -13.66 -1.84
CA ILE A 59 18.66 -13.50 -1.58
C ILE A 59 18.36 -12.09 -1.09
N VAL A 60 19.10 -11.58 -0.11
CA VAL A 60 18.92 -10.21 0.43
C VAL A 60 19.11 -9.17 -0.66
N LEU A 61 20.17 -9.28 -1.47
CA LEU A 61 20.40 -8.38 -2.59
C LEU A 61 19.26 -8.44 -3.63
N THR A 62 18.66 -9.62 -3.86
CA THR A 62 17.50 -9.76 -4.75
C THR A 62 16.27 -9.02 -4.20
N PHE A 63 16.01 -9.12 -2.90
CA PHE A 63 14.93 -8.36 -2.26
C PHE A 63 15.15 -6.85 -2.39
N ILE A 64 16.37 -6.38 -2.10
CA ILE A 64 16.73 -4.95 -2.20
C ILE A 64 16.56 -4.47 -3.66
N LEU A 65 17.09 -5.23 -4.62
CA LEU A 65 16.96 -4.89 -6.04
C LEU A 65 15.49 -4.84 -6.47
N PHE A 66 14.67 -5.80 -6.01
CA PHE A 66 13.24 -5.83 -6.33
C PHE A 66 12.52 -4.60 -5.77
N ILE A 67 12.80 -4.20 -4.53
CA ILE A 67 12.25 -2.99 -3.91
C ILE A 67 12.68 -1.75 -4.71
N ILE A 68 13.95 -1.64 -5.09
CA ILE A 68 14.44 -0.52 -5.92
C ILE A 68 13.69 -0.45 -7.25
N LEU A 69 13.46 -1.59 -7.90
CA LEU A 69 12.71 -1.64 -9.16
C LEU A 69 11.24 -1.20 -8.98
N LEU A 70 10.59 -1.58 -7.89
CA LEU A 70 9.22 -1.15 -7.59
C LEU A 70 9.14 0.37 -7.37
N LEU A 71 10.07 0.93 -6.61
CA LEU A 71 10.12 2.37 -6.32
C LEU A 71 10.53 3.17 -7.56
N ALA A 72 11.59 2.77 -8.26
CA ALA A 72 12.07 3.46 -9.46
C ALA A 72 11.06 3.41 -10.62
N GLY A 73 10.28 2.32 -10.70
CA GLY A 73 9.20 2.18 -11.68
C GLY A 73 7.92 2.95 -11.31
N GLY A 74 7.86 3.59 -10.14
CA GLY A 74 6.64 4.26 -9.65
C GLY A 74 5.47 3.29 -9.44
N LEU A 75 5.76 1.99 -9.28
CA LEU A 75 4.74 0.95 -9.13
C LEU A 75 4.16 0.92 -7.72
N GLU A 76 4.99 1.24 -6.72
CA GLU A 76 4.60 1.37 -5.32
C GLU A 76 5.28 2.57 -4.66
N GLY A 77 4.63 3.16 -3.65
CA GLY A 77 5.20 4.24 -2.85
C GLY A 77 6.10 3.71 -1.73
N MET A 78 7.11 4.49 -1.33
CA MET A 78 8.07 4.10 -0.29
C MET A 78 7.40 3.74 1.05
N VAL A 79 6.36 4.50 1.45
CA VAL A 79 5.59 4.22 2.68
C VAL A 79 4.89 2.86 2.59
N CYS A 80 4.30 2.53 1.41
CA CYS A 80 3.62 1.25 1.20
C CYS A 80 4.59 0.07 1.33
N VAL A 81 5.80 0.22 0.76
CA VAL A 81 6.87 -0.79 0.90
C VAL A 81 7.29 -0.94 2.36
N LEU A 82 7.51 0.16 3.09
CA LEU A 82 7.90 0.12 4.50
C LEU A 82 6.85 -0.55 5.39
N LEU A 83 5.57 -0.28 5.15
CA LEU A 83 4.48 -0.92 5.87
C LEU A 83 4.36 -2.41 5.51
N ALA A 84 4.57 -2.80 4.26
CA ALA A 84 4.49 -4.19 3.81
C ALA A 84 5.67 -5.06 4.31
N LEU A 85 6.84 -4.47 4.56
CA LEU A 85 8.05 -5.22 4.95
C LEU A 85 7.90 -6.08 6.21
N PRO A 86 7.33 -5.59 7.35
CA PRO A 86 7.22 -6.40 8.57
C PRO A 86 6.46 -7.72 8.35
N PRO A 87 5.23 -7.76 7.83
CA PRO A 87 4.52 -9.02 7.62
C PRO A 87 5.21 -9.93 6.61
N LEU A 88 5.80 -9.38 5.53
CA LEU A 88 6.53 -10.15 4.55
C LEU A 88 7.77 -10.82 5.17
N LEU A 89 8.56 -10.09 5.96
CA LEU A 89 9.77 -10.62 6.60
C LEU A 89 9.44 -11.64 7.70
N ILE A 90 8.41 -11.39 8.51
CA ILE A 90 7.97 -12.33 9.55
C ILE A 90 7.51 -13.64 8.90
N SER A 91 6.66 -13.57 7.89
CA SER A 91 6.16 -14.78 7.20
C SER A 91 7.27 -15.54 6.50
N PHE A 92 8.21 -14.85 5.86
CA PHE A 92 9.41 -15.45 5.27
C PHE A 92 10.28 -16.15 6.32
N ALA A 93 10.52 -15.49 7.46
CA ALA A 93 11.31 -16.06 8.55
C ALA A 93 10.66 -17.29 9.16
N ILE A 94 9.33 -17.30 9.34
CA ILE A 94 8.57 -18.47 9.82
C ILE A 94 8.72 -19.64 8.84
N GLY A 95 8.54 -19.38 7.54
CA GLY A 95 8.72 -20.43 6.51
C GLY A 95 10.13 -21.04 6.52
N ALA A 96 11.16 -20.18 6.60
CA ALA A 96 12.54 -20.59 6.69
C ALA A 96 12.85 -21.38 7.97
N PHE A 97 12.32 -20.94 9.10
CA PHE A 97 12.46 -21.60 10.39
C PHE A 97 11.82 -23.00 10.40
N ILE A 98 10.60 -23.12 9.90
CA ILE A 98 9.94 -24.41 9.76
C ILE A 98 10.78 -25.37 8.89
N ARG A 99 11.30 -24.88 7.76
CA ARG A 99 12.21 -25.66 6.94
C ARG A 99 13.46 -26.11 7.68
N TYR A 100 14.05 -25.24 8.50
CA TYR A 100 15.21 -25.56 9.32
C TYR A 100 14.91 -26.67 10.32
N LEU A 101 13.75 -26.63 11.02
CA LEU A 101 13.32 -27.66 11.97
C LEU A 101 13.17 -29.04 11.30
N PHE A 102 12.58 -29.09 10.11
CA PHE A 102 12.38 -30.33 9.38
C PHE A 102 13.62 -30.84 8.63
N ARG A 103 14.73 -30.10 8.64
CA ARG A 103 15.98 -30.49 7.99
C ARG A 103 16.55 -31.80 8.54
N GLY A 104 16.42 -32.06 9.83
CA GLY A 104 16.91 -33.26 10.51
C GLY A 104 16.24 -34.55 10.04
N TRP A 105 14.96 -34.49 9.71
CA TRP A 105 14.16 -35.64 9.26
C TRP A 105 14.47 -36.06 7.83
N ARG A 106 15.01 -35.18 6.98
CA ARG A 106 15.30 -35.41 5.56
C ARG A 106 16.74 -35.89 5.25
N LYS A 107 17.64 -35.92 6.23
CA LYS A 107 19.04 -36.40 6.00
C LYS A 107 19.17 -37.80 5.46
N LYS A 108 18.08 -38.60 5.40
CA LYS A 108 18.08 -39.96 4.87
C LYS A 108 17.78 -40.11 3.36
N LYS A 109 17.44 -39.01 2.63
CA LYS A 109 17.24 -39.06 1.17
C LYS A 109 18.24 -38.16 0.45
N LYS A 110 19.41 -38.73 0.11
CA LYS A 110 20.36 -38.18 -0.87
C LYS A 110 19.74 -38.31 -2.27
N ALA A 111 19.05 -37.35 -2.76
CA ALA A 111 18.74 -37.15 -4.20
C ALA A 111 17.86 -35.89 -4.36
N ALA A 112 18.38 -34.70 -4.16
CA ALA A 112 17.52 -33.52 -4.13
C ALA A 112 18.01 -32.30 -4.91
N ASP A 113 19.17 -32.30 -5.55
CA ASP A 113 19.68 -31.11 -6.23
C ASP A 113 19.17 -30.88 -7.66
N GLU A 114 18.74 -31.95 -8.36
CA GLU A 114 18.19 -31.82 -9.71
C GLU A 114 16.74 -31.36 -9.78
N ASN A 115 16.01 -31.33 -8.65
CA ASN A 115 14.57 -31.10 -8.63
C ASN A 115 14.15 -29.76 -7.99
N LEU A 116 15.07 -28.79 -7.74
CA LEU A 116 14.73 -27.54 -7.10
C LEU A 116 13.76 -26.70 -7.95
N LEU A 117 13.92 -26.65 -9.25
CA LEU A 117 12.98 -25.99 -10.16
C LEU A 117 11.60 -26.67 -10.14
N LYS A 118 11.56 -28.00 -10.23
CA LYS A 118 10.30 -28.75 -10.10
C LYS A 118 9.68 -28.64 -8.73
N SER A 119 10.51 -28.57 -7.68
CA SER A 119 10.07 -28.34 -6.29
C SER A 119 9.56 -26.93 -6.02
N SER A 120 9.93 -25.92 -6.82
CA SER A 120 9.46 -24.53 -6.68
C SER A 120 8.14 -24.26 -7.43
N ILE A 121 7.84 -25.01 -8.47
CA ILE A 121 6.60 -24.86 -9.24
C ILE A 121 5.37 -25.17 -8.36
N LEU A 122 5.41 -26.26 -7.60
CA LEU A 122 4.26 -26.67 -6.77
C LEU A 122 3.89 -25.64 -5.69
N PRO A 123 4.82 -25.09 -4.88
CA PRO A 123 4.51 -24.00 -3.97
C PRO A 123 3.97 -22.73 -4.65
N PHE A 124 4.49 -22.39 -5.84
CA PHE A 124 3.95 -21.25 -6.58
C PHE A 124 2.53 -21.50 -7.09
N LEU A 125 2.23 -22.69 -7.61
CA LEU A 125 0.87 -23.08 -7.99
C LEU A 125 -0.08 -23.08 -6.78
N LEU A 126 0.40 -23.54 -5.62
CA LEU A 126 -0.36 -23.46 -4.36
C LEU A 126 -0.68 -22.01 -3.97
N PHE A 127 0.31 -21.11 -4.06
CA PHE A 127 0.09 -19.69 -3.84
C PHE A 127 -0.94 -19.11 -4.81
N ALA A 128 -0.79 -19.38 -6.11
CA ALA A 128 -1.70 -18.90 -7.14
C ALA A 128 -3.14 -19.39 -6.88
N PHE A 129 -3.29 -20.68 -6.58
CA PHE A 129 -4.59 -21.26 -6.26
C PHE A 129 -5.22 -20.63 -5.02
N LEU A 130 -4.47 -20.51 -3.92
CA LEU A 130 -4.96 -19.91 -2.67
C LEU A 130 -5.27 -18.42 -2.85
N GLY A 131 -4.48 -17.68 -3.63
CA GLY A 131 -4.70 -16.27 -3.89
C GLY A 131 -5.95 -16.02 -4.74
N ILE A 132 -6.16 -16.82 -5.79
CA ILE A 132 -7.37 -16.76 -6.61
C ILE A 132 -8.59 -17.16 -5.78
N PHE A 133 -8.47 -18.22 -4.97
CA PHE A 133 -9.54 -18.70 -4.10
C PHE A 133 -9.89 -17.64 -3.04
N GLU A 134 -8.89 -17.02 -2.39
CA GLU A 134 -9.10 -15.92 -1.43
C GLU A 134 -9.86 -14.78 -2.08
N LYS A 135 -9.48 -14.37 -3.29
CA LYS A 135 -10.15 -13.29 -4.02
C LYS A 135 -11.61 -13.68 -4.37
N TRP A 136 -11.85 -14.89 -4.82
CA TRP A 136 -13.19 -15.39 -5.17
C TRP A 136 -14.09 -15.52 -3.94
N TRP A 137 -13.55 -15.96 -2.81
CA TRP A 137 -14.29 -16.12 -1.55
C TRP A 137 -14.68 -14.79 -0.91
N ARG A 138 -13.94 -13.71 -1.19
CA ARG A 138 -14.18 -12.38 -0.62
C ARG A 138 -15.25 -11.65 -1.45
N HIS A 139 -16.47 -11.61 -0.92
CA HIS A 139 -17.63 -10.99 -1.59
C HIS A 139 -17.55 -9.45 -1.62
N ASP A 140 -16.88 -8.82 -0.65
CA ASP A 140 -16.69 -7.36 -0.59
C ASP A 140 -15.21 -7.02 -0.39
N PRO A 141 -14.47 -6.81 -1.50
CA PRO A 141 -13.05 -6.50 -1.44
C PRO A 141 -12.77 -5.08 -0.93
N GLN A 142 -13.73 -4.15 -1.04
CA GLN A 142 -13.54 -2.74 -0.66
C GLN A 142 -14.16 -2.45 0.69
N GLN A 143 -13.35 -1.89 1.59
CA GLN A 143 -13.81 -1.35 2.86
C GLN A 143 -13.81 0.17 2.78
N TYR A 144 -14.95 0.79 3.08
CA TYR A 144 -15.04 2.22 3.30
C TYR A 144 -14.64 2.57 4.74
N VAL A 145 -13.80 3.57 4.88
CA VAL A 145 -13.31 4.06 6.17
C VAL A 145 -13.40 5.59 6.18
N GLU A 146 -13.89 6.16 7.27
CA GLU A 146 -13.86 7.59 7.52
C GLU A 146 -12.81 7.93 8.58
N VAL A 147 -12.00 8.93 8.29
CA VAL A 147 -11.09 9.54 9.25
C VAL A 147 -11.56 10.94 9.56
N ARG A 148 -11.75 11.21 10.84
CA ARG A 148 -12.15 12.52 11.36
C ARG A 148 -10.97 13.18 12.06
N SER A 149 -10.70 14.43 11.70
CA SER A 149 -9.69 15.29 12.32
C SER A 149 -10.31 16.62 12.71
N GLU A 150 -9.93 17.15 13.85
CA GLU A 150 -10.45 18.43 14.37
C GLU A 150 -9.30 19.35 14.74
N ILE A 151 -9.49 20.64 14.43
CA ILE A 151 -8.57 21.71 14.83
C ILE A 151 -9.35 22.95 15.23
N ASN A 152 -8.92 23.61 16.29
CA ASN A 152 -9.45 24.92 16.71
C ASN A 152 -8.53 26.02 16.15
N LEU A 153 -9.13 27.01 15.51
CA LEU A 153 -8.43 28.11 14.85
C LEU A 153 -8.95 29.45 15.39
N PRO A 154 -8.08 30.47 15.60
CA PRO A 154 -8.45 31.75 16.13
C PRO A 154 -9.01 32.70 15.03
N TYR A 155 -9.80 32.16 14.11
CA TYR A 155 -10.38 32.89 12.99
C TYR A 155 -11.88 32.57 12.90
N SER A 156 -12.69 33.47 12.33
CA SER A 156 -14.10 33.18 12.13
C SER A 156 -14.33 32.01 11.16
N THR A 157 -15.48 31.35 11.26
CA THR A 157 -15.85 30.21 10.41
C THR A 157 -15.80 30.56 8.92
N LEU A 158 -16.20 31.77 8.55
CA LEU A 158 -16.17 32.24 7.16
C LEU A 158 -14.72 32.49 6.69
N GLN A 159 -13.85 33.03 7.51
CA GLN A 159 -12.43 33.20 7.15
C GLN A 159 -11.75 31.89 6.92
N VAL A 160 -12.01 30.87 7.78
CA VAL A 160 -11.46 29.53 7.62
C VAL A 160 -12.01 28.86 6.35
N TYR A 161 -13.30 29.00 6.08
CA TYR A 161 -13.92 28.48 4.86
C TYR A 161 -13.27 29.09 3.60
N GLU A 162 -13.14 30.44 3.54
CA GLU A 162 -12.50 31.14 2.42
C GLU A 162 -11.06 30.66 2.18
N ALA A 163 -10.31 30.41 3.25
CA ALA A 163 -8.93 29.93 3.16
C ALA A 163 -8.82 28.48 2.66
N ILE A 164 -9.87 27.65 2.84
CA ILE A 164 -9.82 26.21 2.51
C ILE A 164 -10.48 25.89 1.17
N LYS A 165 -11.52 26.64 0.77
CA LYS A 165 -12.25 26.34 -0.46
C LYS A 165 -11.35 26.31 -1.71
N SER A 166 -10.40 27.25 -1.76
CA SER A 166 -9.39 27.33 -2.82
C SER A 166 -8.05 27.76 -2.21
N VAL A 167 -6.98 27.06 -2.56
CA VAL A 167 -5.64 27.34 -2.02
C VAL A 167 -4.65 27.41 -3.19
N ASP A 168 -4.10 28.59 -3.44
CA ASP A 168 -3.19 28.80 -4.57
C ASP A 168 -1.81 28.16 -4.33
N THR A 169 -1.33 28.20 -3.09
CA THR A 169 -0.04 27.63 -2.73
C THR A 169 -0.08 27.12 -1.29
N LEU A 170 0.21 25.85 -1.11
CA LEU A 170 0.40 25.26 0.20
C LEU A 170 1.89 25.21 0.52
N ILE A 171 2.32 26.09 1.43
CA ILE A 171 3.68 26.14 1.97
C ILE A 171 3.60 25.60 3.40
N ALA A 172 3.90 24.34 3.59
CA ALA A 172 3.98 23.73 4.91
C ALA A 172 5.26 22.90 5.02
N GLU A 173 5.88 22.92 6.20
CA GLU A 173 6.95 21.97 6.50
C GLU A 173 6.40 20.56 6.47
N LYS A 174 7.04 19.69 5.68
CA LYS A 174 6.61 18.29 5.56
C LYS A 174 6.96 17.54 6.84
N PRO A 175 5.99 16.99 7.59
CA PRO A 175 6.28 16.02 8.65
C PRO A 175 7.15 14.88 8.10
N TRP A 176 7.99 14.28 8.96
CA TRP A 176 8.95 13.26 8.54
C TRP A 176 8.31 12.11 7.71
N LEU A 177 7.08 11.72 8.06
CA LEU A 177 6.35 10.68 7.33
C LEU A 177 5.97 11.12 5.90
N MET A 178 5.67 12.40 5.69
CA MET A 178 5.38 12.96 4.36
C MET A 178 6.63 13.16 3.50
N GLN A 179 7.82 13.13 4.12
CA GLN A 179 9.09 13.12 3.39
C GLN A 179 9.36 11.77 2.71
N LEU A 180 8.64 10.71 3.12
CA LEU A 180 8.73 9.35 2.57
C LEU A 180 7.80 9.17 1.35
N ASP A 181 7.78 10.13 0.44
CA ASP A 181 7.05 10.08 -0.83
C ASP A 181 5.52 9.96 -0.70
N LEU A 182 4.95 10.51 0.38
CA LEU A 182 3.51 10.73 0.43
C LEU A 182 3.16 11.94 -0.45
N PRO A 183 2.11 11.85 -1.29
CA PRO A 183 1.68 12.98 -2.11
C PRO A 183 1.23 14.12 -1.22
N VAL A 184 1.88 15.26 -1.38
CA VAL A 184 1.57 16.48 -0.66
C VAL A 184 0.77 17.38 -1.60
N PRO A 185 -0.38 17.91 -1.16
CA PRO A 185 -1.12 18.85 -1.97
C PRO A 185 -0.30 20.15 -2.15
N ARG A 186 -0.23 20.64 -3.38
CA ARG A 186 0.48 21.88 -3.74
C ARG A 186 -0.46 23.06 -3.85
N LYS A 187 -1.61 22.82 -4.47
CA LYS A 187 -2.68 23.80 -4.61
C LYS A 187 -4.01 23.09 -4.77
N CYS A 188 -5.09 23.74 -4.40
CA CYS A 188 -6.45 23.32 -4.68
C CYS A 188 -7.20 24.48 -5.34
N VAL A 189 -7.75 24.26 -6.51
CA VAL A 189 -8.47 25.26 -7.29
C VAL A 189 -9.94 24.89 -7.35
N LEU A 190 -10.79 25.80 -6.88
CA LEU A 190 -12.24 25.72 -7.01
C LEU A 190 -12.64 26.41 -8.33
N GLY A 191 -13.32 25.67 -9.22
CA GLY A 191 -13.83 26.21 -10.48
C GLY A 191 -15.05 27.08 -10.28
N GLU A 192 -16.11 26.51 -9.73
CA GLU A 192 -17.36 27.23 -9.46
C GLU A 192 -17.84 26.95 -8.03
N GLU A 193 -18.16 28.00 -7.30
CA GLU A 193 -18.64 27.92 -5.92
C GLU A 193 -20.15 27.65 -5.89
N LYS A 194 -20.55 26.42 -6.25
CA LYS A 194 -21.94 25.95 -6.23
C LYS A 194 -21.97 24.44 -6.08
N VAL A 195 -23.10 23.89 -5.67
CA VAL A 195 -23.35 22.45 -5.69
C VAL A 195 -23.21 21.94 -7.13
N GLY A 196 -22.45 20.86 -7.31
CA GLY A 196 -22.05 20.34 -8.62
C GLY A 196 -20.76 20.94 -9.18
N GLY A 197 -20.25 22.06 -8.61
CA GLY A 197 -18.97 22.66 -8.97
C GLY A 197 -17.80 21.70 -8.69
N LEU A 198 -16.72 21.86 -9.46
CA LEU A 198 -15.52 21.03 -9.34
C LEU A 198 -14.42 21.75 -8.60
N ARG A 199 -13.74 21.01 -7.73
CA ARG A 199 -12.50 21.42 -7.08
C ARG A 199 -11.41 20.44 -7.45
N THR A 200 -10.27 20.93 -7.95
CA THR A 200 -9.13 20.10 -8.30
C THR A 200 -7.96 20.39 -7.37
N CYS A 201 -7.52 19.40 -6.64
CA CYS A 201 -6.32 19.46 -5.80
C CYS A 201 -5.15 18.79 -6.51
N TYR A 202 -4.09 19.55 -6.73
CA TYR A 202 -2.86 19.09 -7.38
C TYR A 202 -1.84 18.67 -6.33
N PHE A 203 -1.23 17.53 -6.55
CA PHE A 203 -0.22 16.92 -5.69
C PHE A 203 1.10 16.73 -6.44
N ASP A 204 2.18 16.44 -5.70
CA ASP A 204 3.40 15.93 -6.32
C ASP A 204 3.10 14.56 -6.95
N GLY A 205 3.02 14.51 -8.28
CA GLY A 205 2.77 13.26 -9.03
C GLY A 205 1.31 12.92 -9.29
N GLY A 206 0.38 13.90 -9.21
CA GLY A 206 -1.00 13.65 -9.60
C GLY A 206 -2.00 14.70 -9.14
N GLN A 207 -3.27 14.34 -9.24
CA GLN A 207 -4.38 15.21 -8.86
C GLN A 207 -5.56 14.42 -8.29
N ILE A 208 -6.40 15.11 -7.54
CA ILE A 208 -7.71 14.63 -7.08
C ILE A 208 -8.75 15.64 -7.55
N VAL A 209 -9.82 15.14 -8.18
CA VAL A 209 -10.96 15.95 -8.61
C VAL A 209 -12.14 15.65 -7.71
N GLU A 210 -12.66 16.67 -7.08
CA GLU A 210 -13.76 16.63 -6.14
C GLU A 210 -14.97 17.37 -6.73
N ARG A 211 -16.18 16.86 -6.50
CA ARG A 211 -17.43 17.51 -6.86
C ARG A 211 -18.16 17.93 -5.59
N ILE A 212 -18.56 19.18 -5.51
CA ILE A 212 -19.31 19.72 -4.37
C ILE A 212 -20.70 19.08 -4.34
N THR A 213 -21.06 18.46 -3.22
CA THR A 213 -22.37 17.85 -2.95
C THR A 213 -23.20 18.68 -2.00
N GLU A 214 -22.56 19.40 -1.05
CA GLU A 214 -23.21 20.29 -0.11
C GLU A 214 -22.33 21.52 0.11
N LEU A 215 -22.92 22.70 0.10
CA LEU A 215 -22.21 23.97 0.22
C LEU A 215 -23.03 24.96 1.04
N GLU A 216 -22.53 25.29 2.24
CA GLU A 216 -22.98 26.41 3.06
C GLU A 216 -21.74 27.17 3.54
N PRO A 217 -21.44 28.37 2.98
CA PRO A 217 -20.25 29.14 3.35
C PRO A 217 -20.15 29.35 4.86
N GLY A 218 -18.99 29.04 5.43
CA GLY A 218 -18.73 29.10 6.86
C GLY A 218 -19.40 28.04 7.72
N ARG A 219 -20.12 27.05 7.14
CA ARG A 219 -20.74 25.94 7.88
C ARG A 219 -20.33 24.56 7.36
N VAL A 220 -20.51 24.34 6.05
CA VAL A 220 -20.22 23.04 5.46
C VAL A 220 -19.67 23.19 4.04
N LEU A 221 -18.68 22.35 3.73
CA LEU A 221 -18.20 22.09 2.38
C LEU A 221 -18.04 20.57 2.27
N ASP A 222 -19.02 19.91 1.62
CA ASP A 222 -19.01 18.46 1.39
C ASP A 222 -18.74 18.19 -0.08
N MET A 223 -17.83 17.23 -0.36
CA MET A 223 -17.39 16.94 -1.70
C MET A 223 -17.16 15.44 -1.86
N ASP A 224 -17.63 14.91 -2.97
CA ASP A 224 -17.31 13.54 -3.40
C ASP A 224 -16.13 13.56 -4.36
N VAL A 225 -15.18 12.66 -4.14
CA VAL A 225 -14.06 12.46 -5.07
C VAL A 225 -14.58 11.69 -6.28
N ILE A 226 -14.49 12.31 -7.46
CA ILE A 226 -14.99 11.74 -8.72
C ILE A 226 -13.89 11.19 -9.62
N ASP A 227 -12.66 11.68 -9.46
CA ASP A 227 -11.47 11.19 -10.16
C ASP A 227 -10.22 11.44 -9.33
N TYR A 228 -9.27 10.53 -9.40
CA TYR A 228 -7.97 10.72 -8.80
C TYR A 228 -6.89 9.97 -9.57
N GLN A 229 -5.77 10.64 -9.77
CA GLN A 229 -4.58 10.10 -10.42
C GLN A 229 -3.40 10.35 -9.48
N LEU A 230 -3.03 9.35 -8.71
CA LEU A 230 -1.89 9.40 -7.80
C LEU A 230 -0.99 8.21 -8.06
N THR A 231 0.33 8.41 -8.03
CA THR A 231 1.31 7.36 -8.27
C THR A 231 1.17 6.22 -7.26
N GLY A 232 1.13 4.99 -7.74
CA GLY A 232 1.35 3.76 -6.98
C GLY A 232 0.34 3.50 -5.89
N ARG A 233 -0.94 3.43 -5.99
CA ARG A 233 -1.88 3.13 -4.90
C ARG A 233 -3.17 2.46 -5.36
N LYS A 234 -3.03 1.32 -5.99
CA LYS A 234 -4.20 0.54 -6.44
C LYS A 234 -5.04 -0.04 -5.29
N TRP A 235 -4.48 -0.11 -4.09
CA TRP A 235 -5.15 -0.66 -2.91
C TRP A 235 -5.90 0.38 -2.07
N LEU A 236 -5.72 1.69 -2.36
CA LEU A 236 -6.34 2.81 -1.67
C LEU A 236 -7.13 3.66 -2.68
N GLY A 237 -8.41 3.87 -2.41
CA GLY A 237 -9.27 4.77 -3.16
C GLY A 237 -9.72 5.94 -2.29
N PHE A 238 -9.91 7.11 -2.90
CA PHE A 238 -10.47 8.28 -2.24
C PHE A 238 -11.93 8.43 -2.65
N SER A 239 -12.80 8.76 -1.70
CA SER A 239 -14.25 8.83 -1.96
C SER A 239 -14.89 10.13 -1.50
N LYS A 240 -14.43 10.72 -0.38
CA LYS A 240 -15.09 11.86 0.23
C LYS A 240 -14.14 12.81 0.92
N ALA A 241 -14.43 14.12 0.83
CA ALA A 241 -13.78 15.16 1.61
C ALA A 241 -14.86 16.13 2.13
N LYS A 242 -15.10 16.13 3.45
CA LYS A 242 -16.08 16.99 4.09
C LYS A 242 -15.41 17.87 5.12
N TYR A 243 -15.74 19.16 5.10
CA TYR A 243 -15.31 20.14 6.08
C TYR A 243 -16.54 20.70 6.78
N LEU A 244 -16.52 20.71 8.11
CA LEU A 244 -17.52 21.34 8.96
C LEU A 244 -16.86 22.46 9.75
N PHE A 245 -17.51 23.60 9.82
CA PHE A 245 -17.02 24.78 10.52
C PHE A 245 -18.02 25.11 11.62
N THR A 246 -17.56 25.12 12.87
CA THR A 246 -18.39 25.39 14.05
C THR A 246 -17.79 26.57 14.80
N GLU A 247 -18.59 27.58 15.08
CA GLU A 247 -18.18 28.73 15.85
C GLU A 247 -17.90 28.34 17.30
N LEU A 248 -16.82 28.84 17.86
CA LEU A 248 -16.44 28.71 19.26
C LEU A 248 -16.89 29.89 20.07
N THR A 249 -17.03 29.72 21.37
CA THR A 249 -17.49 30.78 22.30
C THR A 249 -16.55 31.98 22.38
N ASP A 250 -15.31 31.83 21.97
CA ASP A 250 -14.28 32.88 21.89
C ASP A 250 -14.23 33.59 20.52
N GLY A 251 -15.18 33.29 19.63
CA GLY A 251 -15.22 33.83 18.26
C GLY A 251 -14.31 33.09 17.27
N GLY A 252 -13.61 32.05 17.71
CA GLY A 252 -12.82 31.18 16.84
C GLY A 252 -13.66 30.16 16.09
N CYS A 253 -13.01 29.33 15.28
CA CYS A 253 -13.63 28.26 14.52
C CYS A 253 -13.04 26.90 14.90
N ARG A 254 -13.90 25.93 15.19
CA ARG A 254 -13.54 24.51 15.16
C ARG A 254 -13.80 24.00 13.75
N MET A 255 -12.74 23.65 13.06
CA MET A 255 -12.82 22.96 11.78
C MET A 255 -12.71 21.47 12.00
N THR A 256 -13.72 20.72 11.53
CA THR A 256 -13.71 19.26 11.47
C THR A 256 -13.55 18.83 10.01
N ARG A 257 -12.51 18.06 9.72
CA ARG A 257 -12.32 17.41 8.43
C ARG A 257 -12.68 15.94 8.54
N ILE A 258 -13.55 15.48 7.65
CA ILE A 258 -13.90 14.06 7.47
C ILE A 258 -13.39 13.65 6.09
N THR A 259 -12.52 12.65 6.05
CA THR A 259 -11.99 12.09 4.81
C THR A 259 -12.47 10.66 4.68
N GLY A 260 -13.21 10.36 3.62
CA GLY A 260 -13.62 9.02 3.25
C GLY A 260 -12.63 8.40 2.27
N TYR A 261 -12.22 7.18 2.55
CA TYR A 261 -11.41 6.40 1.62
C TYR A 261 -11.86 4.94 1.58
N THR A 262 -11.52 4.25 0.51
CA THR A 262 -11.74 2.82 0.36
C THR A 262 -10.41 2.09 0.37
N SER A 263 -10.38 0.89 0.94
CA SER A 263 -9.19 0.04 0.96
C SER A 263 -9.56 -1.39 0.60
N VAL A 264 -8.72 -2.02 -0.21
CA VAL A 264 -8.80 -3.46 -0.54
C VAL A 264 -7.81 -4.31 0.25
N LEU A 265 -7.06 -3.70 1.18
CA LEU A 265 -6.09 -4.40 2.03
C LEU A 265 -6.79 -5.40 2.96
N TYR A 266 -6.15 -6.55 3.14
CA TYR A 266 -6.58 -7.57 4.08
C TYR A 266 -5.35 -8.25 4.71
N PRO A 267 -5.36 -8.57 6.00
CA PRO A 267 -6.44 -8.38 6.98
C PRO A 267 -6.65 -6.90 7.36
N ARG A 268 -7.89 -6.57 7.73
CA ARG A 268 -8.34 -5.17 7.96
C ARG A 268 -7.72 -4.48 9.19
N PHE A 269 -7.06 -5.23 10.08
CA PHE A 269 -6.39 -4.69 11.26
C PHE A 269 -4.96 -4.21 10.97
N TYR A 270 -4.49 -4.38 9.78
CA TYR A 270 -3.17 -3.98 9.32
C TYR A 270 -3.23 -2.65 8.51
#